data_68461c3b66a42471e5b5ab82cf1db1ef
#
_entry.id   68461c3b66a42471e5b5ab82cf1db1ef
#
_cell.length_a   1.000
_cell.length_b   1.000
_cell.length_c   1.000
_cell.angle_alpha   90.00
_cell.angle_beta   90.00
_cell.angle_gamma   90.00
#
_symmetry.space_group_name_H-M   'P 1'
#
loop_
_entity.id
_entity.type
_entity.pdbx_description
1 polymer ?
#
loop_
_entity_poly.entity_id
_entity_poly.type
_entity_poly.pdbx_seq_one_letter_code
_entity_poly.pdbx_strand_id
1 'polypeptide(L)'
;ETSPLLTMNRCRSEWDDFDFEEKARKLSRAGAPAIGVKIEVDNQGEILARSNVVLEGYWEQPEATSEAIVDGWFHTGDGGTMDEEHHVTISDRKKDVIISGGENVSSIEVEDVLFSHPAIAEVAVIGVPHEKWGETVKALVVLAEGETASEQDLIDYCREKMAHYKCPTSVEIRDELARTATGKLQKFKLRAPYWEDMEKQFN
;
A
#
# COMPACT_ATOMS: atom_id res chain seq x y z
N GLU A 1 -9.64 -5.94 -13.20
CA GLU A 1 -8.65 -6.74 -13.96
C GLU A 1 -8.75 -8.24 -13.64
N THR A 2 -9.21 -8.61 -12.45
CA THR A 2 -9.35 -10.01 -12.04
C THR A 2 -10.71 -10.26 -11.41
N SER A 3 -11.33 -11.42 -11.66
CA SER A 3 -12.65 -11.75 -11.14
C SER A 3 -12.84 -13.26 -10.99
N PRO A 4 -13.23 -13.76 -9.79
CA PRO A 4 -13.57 -12.98 -8.61
C PRO A 4 -12.36 -12.67 -7.71
N LEU A 5 -11.30 -13.50 -7.70
CA LEU A 5 -10.17 -13.38 -6.79
C LEU A 5 -8.93 -14.12 -7.33
N LEU A 6 -7.73 -13.69 -6.93
CA LEU A 6 -6.47 -14.35 -7.23
C LEU A 6 -5.98 -15.21 -6.05
N THR A 7 -6.13 -14.71 -4.84
CA THR A 7 -5.67 -15.38 -3.61
C THR A 7 -6.79 -15.46 -2.59
N MET A 8 -6.68 -16.40 -1.68
CA MET A 8 -7.61 -16.56 -0.57
C MET A 8 -6.85 -16.91 0.71
N ASN A 9 -7.19 -16.21 1.78
CA ASN A 9 -6.76 -16.55 3.12
C ASN A 9 -7.97 -16.98 3.97
N ARG A 10 -7.77 -17.95 4.85
CA ARG A 10 -8.78 -18.43 5.79
C ARG A 10 -8.10 -19.03 6.99
N CYS A 11 -8.76 -19.01 8.13
CA CYS A 11 -8.30 -19.69 9.32
C CYS A 11 -8.16 -21.20 9.05
N ARG A 12 -7.11 -21.82 9.55
CA ARG A 12 -6.83 -23.23 9.46
C ARG A 12 -6.88 -23.85 10.85
N SER A 13 -7.25 -25.11 10.95
CA SER A 13 -7.29 -25.83 12.23
C SER A 13 -5.95 -25.92 12.93
N GLU A 14 -4.85 -25.93 12.15
CA GLU A 14 -3.49 -25.93 12.70
C GLU A 14 -3.14 -24.63 13.45
N TRP A 15 -3.96 -23.59 13.31
CA TRP A 15 -3.79 -22.29 13.98
C TRP A 15 -4.68 -22.15 15.22
N ASP A 16 -5.46 -23.17 15.59
CA ASP A 16 -6.41 -23.06 16.69
C ASP A 16 -5.72 -22.84 18.04
N ASP A 17 -4.52 -23.37 18.20
CA ASP A 17 -3.70 -23.23 19.42
C ASP A 17 -2.79 -21.98 19.41
N PHE A 18 -2.75 -21.21 18.31
CA PHE A 18 -1.97 -19.97 18.24
C PHE A 18 -2.61 -18.88 19.10
N ASP A 19 -1.80 -18.01 19.67
CA ASP A 19 -2.28 -16.81 20.32
C ASP A 19 -2.96 -15.84 19.31
N PHE A 20 -3.62 -14.82 19.84
CA PHE A 20 -4.37 -13.87 19.01
C PHE A 20 -3.47 -13.11 18.04
N GLU A 21 -2.29 -12.70 18.46
CA GLU A 21 -1.36 -11.91 17.66
C GLU A 21 -0.80 -12.75 16.50
N GLU A 22 -0.43 -14.00 16.76
CA GLU A 22 0.05 -14.91 15.73
C GLU A 22 -1.05 -15.26 14.72
N LYS A 23 -2.29 -15.49 15.17
CA LYS A 23 -3.45 -15.67 14.28
C LYS A 23 -3.70 -14.42 13.42
N ALA A 24 -3.67 -13.24 14.01
CA ALA A 24 -3.86 -11.98 13.29
C ALA A 24 -2.79 -11.80 12.21
N ARG A 25 -1.53 -12.07 12.53
CA ARG A 25 -0.42 -12.03 11.56
C ARG A 25 -0.60 -13.03 10.41
N LYS A 26 -1.06 -14.26 10.71
CA LYS A 26 -1.35 -15.26 9.67
C LYS A 26 -2.52 -14.84 8.76
N LEU A 27 -3.53 -14.20 9.34
CA LEU A 27 -4.74 -13.77 8.62
C LEU A 27 -4.58 -12.44 7.86
N SER A 28 -3.60 -11.62 8.20
CA SER A 28 -3.32 -10.37 7.48
C SER A 28 -2.72 -10.57 6.08
N ARG A 29 -2.18 -11.78 5.79
CA ARG A 29 -1.67 -12.11 4.44
C ARG A 29 -2.82 -12.15 3.42
N ALA A 30 -2.53 -11.83 2.16
CA ALA A 30 -3.49 -11.97 1.06
C ALA A 30 -3.89 -13.45 0.82
N GLY A 31 -3.05 -14.38 1.24
CA GLY A 31 -3.33 -15.82 1.24
C GLY A 31 -2.67 -16.58 0.09
N ALA A 32 -3.05 -17.84 -0.04
CA ALA A 32 -2.55 -18.72 -1.08
C ALA A 32 -3.29 -18.52 -2.42
N PRO A 33 -2.66 -18.83 -3.57
CA PRO A 33 -3.34 -18.79 -4.86
C PRO A 33 -4.61 -19.62 -4.88
N ALA A 34 -5.66 -19.08 -5.48
CA ALA A 34 -6.91 -19.80 -5.71
C ALA A 34 -6.72 -20.94 -6.72
N ILE A 35 -7.65 -21.88 -6.76
CA ILE A 35 -7.60 -23.01 -7.72
C ILE A 35 -7.55 -22.46 -9.16
N GLY A 36 -6.55 -22.90 -9.92
CA GLY A 36 -6.35 -22.48 -11.33
C GLY A 36 -5.64 -21.13 -11.47
N VAL A 37 -5.19 -20.51 -10.39
CA VAL A 37 -4.38 -19.29 -10.39
C VAL A 37 -2.91 -19.64 -10.15
N LYS A 38 -2.03 -19.08 -10.97
CA LYS A 38 -0.59 -19.05 -10.71
C LYS A 38 -0.19 -17.65 -10.26
N ILE A 39 0.60 -17.58 -9.21
CA ILE A 39 1.18 -16.34 -8.70
C ILE A 39 2.70 -16.52 -8.67
N GLU A 40 3.40 -15.51 -9.10
CA GLU A 40 4.85 -15.37 -8.94
C GLU A 40 5.16 -13.99 -8.37
N VAL A 41 6.32 -13.84 -7.78
CA VAL A 41 6.88 -12.55 -7.38
C VAL A 41 8.16 -12.37 -8.17
N ASP A 42 8.25 -11.31 -8.94
CA ASP A 42 9.41 -11.05 -9.78
C ASP A 42 10.63 -10.56 -8.97
N ASN A 43 11.76 -10.36 -9.65
CA ASN A 43 13.00 -9.89 -9.02
C ASN A 43 12.91 -8.45 -8.49
N GLN A 44 11.85 -7.70 -8.84
CA GLN A 44 11.58 -6.36 -8.35
C GLN A 44 10.54 -6.35 -7.22
N GLY A 45 10.05 -7.53 -6.82
CA GLY A 45 9.04 -7.70 -5.80
C GLY A 45 7.61 -7.45 -6.29
N GLU A 46 7.36 -7.40 -7.61
CA GLU A 46 6.00 -7.29 -8.14
C GLU A 46 5.29 -8.64 -8.14
N ILE A 47 4.04 -8.63 -7.72
CA ILE A 47 3.17 -9.80 -7.79
C ILE A 47 2.63 -9.94 -9.21
N LEU A 48 2.93 -11.08 -9.82
CA LEU A 48 2.48 -11.47 -11.15
C LEU A 48 1.39 -12.54 -11.04
N ALA A 49 0.37 -12.44 -11.88
CA ALA A 49 -0.72 -13.40 -11.89
C ALA A 49 -0.97 -13.97 -13.28
N ARG A 50 -1.29 -15.27 -13.35
CA ARG A 50 -1.70 -15.95 -14.58
C ARG A 50 -2.87 -16.87 -14.31
N SER A 51 -4.00 -16.64 -14.97
CA SER A 51 -5.22 -17.42 -14.79
C SER A 51 -6.26 -17.05 -15.83
N ASN A 52 -7.28 -17.89 -15.99
CA ASN A 52 -8.48 -17.59 -16.77
C ASN A 52 -9.43 -16.57 -16.10
N VAL A 53 -9.13 -16.13 -14.87
CA VAL A 53 -9.87 -15.06 -14.18
C VAL A 53 -9.21 -13.68 -14.35
N VAL A 54 -8.06 -13.62 -15.03
CA VAL A 54 -7.41 -12.38 -15.44
C VAL A 54 -8.06 -11.88 -16.72
N LEU A 55 -8.18 -10.53 -16.86
CA LEU A 55 -8.70 -9.90 -18.06
C LEU A 55 -7.92 -10.34 -19.32
N GLU A 56 -8.58 -10.37 -20.46
CA GLU A 56 -7.91 -10.57 -21.78
C GLU A 56 -7.28 -9.27 -22.30
N GLY A 57 -7.77 -8.12 -21.83
CA GLY A 57 -7.24 -6.81 -22.19
C GLY A 57 -8.21 -5.68 -21.79
N TYR A 58 -7.72 -4.46 -21.86
CA TYR A 58 -8.51 -3.25 -21.66
C TYR A 58 -9.25 -2.87 -22.94
N TRP A 59 -10.52 -2.48 -22.80
CA TRP A 59 -11.38 -2.10 -23.92
C TRP A 59 -10.78 -0.91 -24.69
N GLU A 60 -10.55 -1.12 -25.99
CA GLU A 60 -9.97 -0.11 -26.91
C GLU A 60 -8.63 0.52 -26.44
N GLN A 61 -7.85 -0.18 -25.61
CA GLN A 61 -6.56 0.26 -25.07
C GLN A 61 -5.48 -0.83 -25.27
N PRO A 62 -5.03 -1.06 -26.51
CA PRO A 62 -4.06 -2.13 -26.79
C PRO A 62 -2.68 -1.88 -26.16
N GLU A 63 -2.26 -0.63 -26.06
CA GLU A 63 -0.99 -0.24 -25.43
C GLU A 63 -1.01 -0.55 -23.94
N ALA A 64 -2.02 -0.07 -23.21
CA ALA A 64 -2.19 -0.38 -21.79
C ALA A 64 -2.33 -1.90 -21.54
N THR A 65 -2.95 -2.63 -22.47
CA THR A 65 -3.05 -4.09 -22.40
C THR A 65 -1.67 -4.75 -22.52
N SER A 66 -0.85 -4.32 -23.48
CA SER A 66 0.50 -4.87 -23.68
C SER A 66 1.46 -4.53 -22.54
N GLU A 67 1.26 -3.44 -21.85
CA GLU A 67 2.01 -3.08 -20.64
C GLU A 67 1.58 -3.93 -19.43
N ALA A 68 0.28 -4.19 -19.29
CA ALA A 68 -0.25 -4.94 -18.16
C ALA A 68 -0.10 -6.46 -18.31
N ILE A 69 -0.04 -6.99 -19.55
CA ILE A 69 0.09 -8.44 -19.81
C ILE A 69 1.34 -8.70 -20.64
N VAL A 70 2.39 -9.17 -19.98
CA VAL A 70 3.69 -9.48 -20.59
C VAL A 70 3.95 -10.99 -20.49
N ASP A 71 4.26 -11.64 -21.60
CA ASP A 71 4.54 -13.09 -21.69
C ASP A 71 3.46 -13.97 -21.04
N GLY A 72 2.20 -13.48 -21.08
CA GLY A 72 1.04 -14.17 -20.51
C GLY A 72 0.93 -14.03 -18.98
N TRP A 73 1.71 -13.16 -18.36
CA TRP A 73 1.59 -12.77 -16.97
C TRP A 73 0.98 -11.38 -16.85
N PHE A 74 -0.01 -11.28 -16.00
CA PHE A 74 -0.60 -10.00 -15.63
C PHE A 74 0.24 -9.36 -14.51
N HIS A 75 0.73 -8.17 -14.78
CA HIS A 75 1.44 -7.31 -13.84
C HIS A 75 0.41 -6.58 -12.98
N THR A 76 0.31 -6.99 -11.72
CA THR A 76 -0.75 -6.47 -10.82
C THR A 76 -0.50 -5.02 -10.39
N GLY A 77 0.73 -4.55 -10.49
CA GLY A 77 1.17 -3.26 -9.94
C GLY A 77 1.27 -3.26 -8.41
N ASP A 78 1.02 -4.40 -7.75
CA ASP A 78 1.15 -4.57 -6.32
C ASP A 78 2.48 -5.25 -6.01
N GLY A 79 3.25 -4.69 -5.07
CA GLY A 79 4.46 -5.30 -4.54
C GLY A 79 4.14 -6.23 -3.38
N GLY A 80 4.98 -7.26 -3.20
CA GLY A 80 4.80 -8.19 -2.10
C GLY A 80 5.85 -9.29 -2.04
N THR A 81 5.60 -10.24 -1.17
CA THR A 81 6.43 -11.43 -0.99
C THR A 81 5.55 -12.67 -0.97
N MET A 82 6.15 -13.81 -1.27
CA MET A 82 5.50 -15.12 -1.12
C MET A 82 6.34 -16.00 -0.21
N ASP A 83 5.73 -16.56 0.82
CA ASP A 83 6.42 -17.44 1.77
C ASP A 83 6.53 -18.89 1.26
N GLU A 84 7.22 -19.74 2.03
CA GLU A 84 7.42 -21.15 1.70
C GLU A 84 6.10 -21.95 1.64
N GLU A 85 5.05 -21.49 2.30
CA GLU A 85 3.70 -22.05 2.25
C GLU A 85 2.88 -21.52 1.06
N HIS A 86 3.50 -20.76 0.16
CA HIS A 86 2.87 -20.06 -0.96
C HIS A 86 1.80 -19.05 -0.57
N HIS A 87 1.91 -18.43 0.61
CA HIS A 87 1.04 -17.31 0.99
C HIS A 87 1.67 -15.99 0.57
N VAL A 88 0.87 -15.21 -0.12
CA VAL A 88 1.24 -13.86 -0.56
C VAL A 88 0.99 -12.85 0.56
N THR A 89 1.95 -12.00 0.80
CA THR A 89 1.83 -10.80 1.63
C THR A 89 2.04 -9.58 0.75
N ILE A 90 1.06 -8.70 0.68
CA ILE A 90 1.17 -7.44 -0.09
C ILE A 90 1.91 -6.43 0.77
N SER A 91 2.92 -5.77 0.18
CA SER A 91 3.69 -4.72 0.86
C SER A 91 3.20 -3.32 0.52
N ASP A 92 2.98 -3.04 -0.78
CA ASP A 92 2.44 -1.77 -1.25
C ASP A 92 2.13 -1.84 -2.75
N ARG A 93 1.50 -0.80 -3.31
CA ARG A 93 1.47 -0.61 -4.76
C ARG A 93 2.77 0.00 -5.25
N LYS A 94 3.31 -0.49 -6.36
CA LYS A 94 4.56 0.04 -6.95
C LYS A 94 4.53 1.57 -7.12
N LYS A 95 3.39 2.12 -7.52
CA LYS A 95 3.19 3.57 -7.70
C LYS A 95 3.01 4.37 -6.41
N ASP A 96 2.77 3.69 -5.28
CA ASP A 96 2.56 4.32 -3.97
C ASP A 96 3.79 4.16 -3.05
N VAL A 97 4.79 3.34 -3.47
CA VAL A 97 6.10 3.27 -2.79
C VAL A 97 6.77 4.64 -2.89
N ILE A 98 7.24 5.13 -1.76
CA ILE A 98 7.88 6.46 -1.64
C ILE A 98 9.39 6.27 -1.74
N ILE A 99 10.05 6.96 -2.69
CA ILE A 99 11.50 6.88 -2.86
C ILE A 99 12.15 8.07 -2.18
N SER A 100 12.51 7.90 -0.91
CA SER A 100 13.10 8.96 -0.09
C SER A 100 14.61 8.77 0.06
N GLY A 101 15.40 9.66 -0.55
CA GLY A 101 16.85 9.59 -0.48
C GLY A 101 17.49 8.32 -1.05
N GLY A 102 16.78 7.65 -1.99
CA GLY A 102 17.21 6.39 -2.60
C GLY A 102 16.72 5.13 -1.87
N GLU A 103 16.02 5.28 -0.75
CA GLU A 103 15.41 4.18 -0.01
C GLU A 103 13.93 4.05 -0.33
N ASN A 104 13.46 2.81 -0.51
CA ASN A 104 12.05 2.52 -0.72
C ASN A 104 11.32 2.47 0.63
N VAL A 105 10.32 3.31 0.79
CA VAL A 105 9.45 3.35 1.97
C VAL A 105 8.05 2.90 1.57
N SER A 106 7.56 1.84 2.20
CA SER A 106 6.18 1.39 2.02
C SER A 106 5.23 2.34 2.72
N SER A 107 4.29 2.89 1.97
CA SER A 107 3.25 3.76 2.53
C SER A 107 2.34 3.00 3.49
N ILE A 108 2.07 1.72 3.22
CA ILE A 108 1.24 0.85 4.07
C ILE A 108 1.91 0.59 5.42
N GLU A 109 3.23 0.33 5.44
CA GLU A 109 3.96 0.12 6.70
C GLU A 109 3.85 1.32 7.65
N VAL A 110 3.93 2.54 7.09
CA VAL A 110 3.79 3.77 7.88
C VAL A 110 2.32 3.99 8.29
N GLU A 111 1.37 3.68 7.41
CA GLU A 111 -0.06 3.74 7.72
C GLU A 111 -0.42 2.81 8.88
N ASP A 112 0.07 1.58 8.87
CA ASP A 112 -0.20 0.58 9.93
C ASP A 112 0.30 1.07 11.29
N VAL A 113 1.51 1.64 11.35
CA VAL A 113 2.05 2.21 12.57
C VAL A 113 1.19 3.37 13.06
N LEU A 114 0.86 4.33 12.19
CA LEU A 114 0.05 5.49 12.56
C LEU A 114 -1.37 5.08 12.97
N PHE A 115 -1.99 4.15 12.25
CA PHE A 115 -3.34 3.66 12.56
C PHE A 115 -3.43 2.97 13.93
N SER A 116 -2.30 2.45 14.45
CA SER A 116 -2.24 1.91 15.82
C SER A 116 -2.26 2.98 16.91
N HIS A 117 -2.19 4.28 16.57
CA HIS A 117 -2.30 5.37 17.52
C HIS A 117 -3.77 5.63 17.88
N PRO A 118 -4.13 5.70 19.19
CA PRO A 118 -5.54 5.77 19.62
C PRO A 118 -6.30 7.00 19.11
N ALA A 119 -5.61 8.09 18.83
CA ALA A 119 -6.23 9.32 18.34
C ALA A 119 -6.48 9.32 16.82
N ILE A 120 -6.11 8.28 16.06
CA ILE A 120 -6.26 8.25 14.61
C ILE A 120 -7.47 7.41 14.20
N ALA A 121 -8.41 8.01 13.47
CA ALA A 121 -9.53 7.34 12.84
C ALA A 121 -9.21 6.89 11.40
N GLU A 122 -8.51 7.74 10.62
CA GLU A 122 -8.10 7.42 9.26
C GLU A 122 -6.69 7.97 8.99
N VAL A 123 -5.97 7.28 8.12
CA VAL A 123 -4.64 7.69 7.69
C VAL A 123 -4.42 7.35 6.22
N ALA A 124 -3.71 8.22 5.52
CA ALA A 124 -3.13 7.97 4.20
C ALA A 124 -1.71 8.52 4.17
N VAL A 125 -0.78 7.71 3.71
CA VAL A 125 0.62 8.10 3.57
C VAL A 125 0.97 8.23 2.10
N ILE A 126 1.61 9.35 1.74
CA ILE A 126 1.96 9.72 0.38
C ILE A 126 3.40 10.23 0.30
N GLY A 127 4.02 10.06 -0.87
CA GLY A 127 5.25 10.74 -1.22
C GLY A 127 4.97 12.17 -1.68
N VAL A 128 5.68 13.13 -1.10
CA VAL A 128 5.63 14.53 -1.54
C VAL A 128 7.03 14.98 -1.97
N PRO A 129 7.14 15.96 -2.89
CA PRO A 129 8.43 16.45 -3.36
C PRO A 129 9.32 16.98 -2.22
N HIS A 130 10.62 16.70 -2.32
CA HIS A 130 11.61 17.21 -1.38
C HIS A 130 12.92 17.54 -2.10
N GLU A 131 13.45 18.75 -1.92
CA GLU A 131 14.62 19.29 -2.65
C GLU A 131 15.88 18.41 -2.54
N LYS A 132 16.10 17.80 -1.37
CA LYS A 132 17.31 17.01 -1.11
C LYS A 132 17.13 15.53 -1.41
N TRP A 133 15.94 14.97 -1.17
CA TRP A 133 15.71 13.52 -1.19
C TRP A 133 14.84 13.05 -2.35
N GLY A 134 14.44 13.97 -3.27
CA GLY A 134 13.49 13.69 -4.34
C GLY A 134 12.07 13.62 -3.80
N GLU A 135 11.79 12.61 -2.98
CA GLU A 135 10.54 12.49 -2.23
C GLU A 135 10.79 12.42 -0.73
N THR A 136 9.75 12.74 0.04
CA THR A 136 9.71 12.49 1.47
C THR A 136 8.33 12.00 1.90
N VAL A 137 8.28 11.36 3.05
CA VAL A 137 7.06 10.74 3.60
C VAL A 137 6.19 11.82 4.24
N LYS A 138 4.94 11.92 3.80
CA LYS A 138 3.91 12.78 4.40
C LYS A 138 2.70 11.93 4.81
N ALA A 139 2.24 12.09 6.04
CA ALA A 139 1.02 11.48 6.51
C ALA A 139 -0.14 12.49 6.48
N LEU A 140 -1.29 12.05 6.01
CA LEU A 140 -2.57 12.76 6.07
C LEU A 140 -3.46 11.98 7.03
N VAL A 141 -3.91 12.59 8.10
CA VAL A 141 -4.63 11.89 9.17
C VAL A 141 -5.98 12.55 9.47
N VAL A 142 -6.96 11.73 9.81
CA VAL A 142 -8.22 12.16 10.41
C VAL A 142 -8.22 11.68 11.86
N LEU A 143 -8.42 12.59 12.79
CA LEU A 143 -8.46 12.24 14.21
C LEU A 143 -9.81 11.61 14.57
N ALA A 144 -9.78 10.73 15.57
CA ALA A 144 -11.00 10.17 16.14
C ALA A 144 -11.79 11.24 16.87
N GLU A 145 -13.11 11.08 16.95
CA GLU A 145 -14.01 12.04 17.57
C GLU A 145 -13.62 12.31 19.04
N GLY A 146 -13.40 13.57 19.37
CA GLY A 146 -12.99 14.00 20.71
C GLY A 146 -11.49 13.85 21.03
N GLU A 147 -10.71 13.25 20.11
CA GLU A 147 -9.27 13.08 20.30
C GLU A 147 -8.48 14.26 19.73
N THR A 148 -7.27 14.44 20.27
CA THR A 148 -6.32 15.46 19.82
C THR A 148 -4.92 14.86 19.75
N ALA A 149 -4.17 15.21 18.72
CA ALA A 149 -2.74 14.91 18.60
C ALA A 149 -2.08 16.02 17.78
N SER A 150 -0.87 16.38 18.12
CA SER A 150 -0.08 17.29 17.30
C SER A 150 0.68 16.52 16.20
N GLU A 151 1.10 17.23 15.15
CA GLU A 151 2.01 16.68 14.14
C GLU A 151 3.23 16.01 14.78
N GLN A 152 3.86 16.68 15.75
CA GLN A 152 5.07 16.19 16.40
C GLN A 152 4.81 14.91 17.21
N ASP A 153 3.69 14.82 17.93
CA ASP A 153 3.32 13.63 18.70
C ASP A 153 3.22 12.40 17.77
N LEU A 154 2.60 12.56 16.60
CA LEU A 154 2.43 11.47 15.64
C LEU A 154 3.76 11.07 14.96
N ILE A 155 4.64 12.03 14.67
CA ILE A 155 5.98 11.76 14.15
C ILE A 155 6.81 11.01 15.20
N ASP A 156 6.78 11.44 16.45
CA ASP A 156 7.56 10.81 17.51
C ASP A 156 7.03 9.41 17.81
N TYR A 157 5.72 9.19 17.76
CA TYR A 157 5.12 7.87 17.85
C TYR A 157 5.63 6.91 16.76
N CYS A 158 5.75 7.38 15.51
CA CYS A 158 6.36 6.58 14.45
C CYS A 158 7.82 6.26 14.74
N ARG A 159 8.61 7.22 15.25
CA ARG A 159 10.03 7.04 15.55
C ARG A 159 10.30 6.01 16.64
N GLU A 160 9.36 5.82 17.56
CA GLU A 160 9.43 4.79 18.58
C GLU A 160 9.21 3.38 18.05
N LYS A 161 8.49 3.25 16.92
CA LYS A 161 7.99 1.96 16.43
C LYS A 161 8.65 1.48 15.12
N MET A 162 9.29 2.37 14.39
CA MET A 162 9.89 2.04 13.10
C MET A 162 11.20 2.78 12.85
N ALA A 163 11.92 2.37 11.80
CA ALA A 163 13.18 3.02 11.42
C ALA A 163 12.95 4.48 11.04
N HIS A 164 13.78 5.39 11.54
CA HIS A 164 13.60 6.83 11.42
C HIS A 164 13.50 7.34 9.97
N TYR A 165 14.20 6.70 9.03
CA TYR A 165 14.16 7.11 7.62
C TYR A 165 12.81 6.82 6.95
N LYS A 166 12.00 5.92 7.54
CA LYS A 166 10.64 5.60 7.10
C LYS A 166 9.58 6.53 7.70
N CYS A 167 9.92 7.20 8.82
CA CYS A 167 8.95 8.03 9.53
C CYS A 167 8.51 9.23 8.70
N PRO A 168 7.27 9.69 8.85
CA PRO A 168 6.81 10.93 8.22
C PRO A 168 7.72 12.10 8.61
N THR A 169 8.04 12.95 7.64
CA THR A 169 8.69 14.23 7.88
C THR A 169 7.68 15.34 8.15
N SER A 170 6.42 15.10 7.78
CA SER A 170 5.31 16.00 8.06
C SER A 170 4.00 15.22 8.20
N VAL A 171 3.11 15.72 9.05
CA VAL A 171 1.76 15.21 9.24
C VAL A 171 0.76 16.34 9.05
N GLU A 172 -0.29 16.10 8.31
CA GLU A 172 -1.36 17.07 8.09
C GLU A 172 -2.68 16.47 8.59
N ILE A 173 -3.31 17.19 9.54
CA ILE A 173 -4.61 16.80 10.09
C ILE A 173 -5.69 17.32 9.13
N ARG A 174 -6.62 16.46 8.76
CA ARG A 174 -7.73 16.74 7.85
C ARG A 174 -9.05 16.30 8.46
N ASP A 175 -10.14 16.90 7.96
CA ASP A 175 -11.49 16.50 8.34
C ASP A 175 -11.91 15.21 7.63
N GLU A 176 -11.41 14.99 6.38
CA GLU A 176 -11.70 13.80 5.56
C GLU A 176 -10.58 13.47 4.60
N LEU A 177 -10.53 12.24 4.13
CA LEU A 177 -9.64 11.76 3.07
C LEU A 177 -10.41 11.44 1.78
N ALA A 178 -9.81 11.77 0.62
CA ALA A 178 -10.42 11.51 -0.68
C ALA A 178 -10.67 10.02 -0.92
N ARG A 179 -11.92 9.64 -1.17
CA ARG A 179 -12.36 8.26 -1.42
C ARG A 179 -13.16 8.13 -2.71
N THR A 180 -13.22 6.93 -3.25
CA THR A 180 -14.17 6.56 -4.30
C THR A 180 -15.59 6.44 -3.71
N ALA A 181 -16.60 6.37 -4.57
CA ALA A 181 -17.97 6.07 -4.14
C ALA A 181 -18.10 4.71 -3.40
N THR A 182 -17.16 3.79 -3.60
CA THR A 182 -17.09 2.50 -2.91
C THR A 182 -16.26 2.54 -1.63
N GLY A 183 -15.78 3.72 -1.20
CA GLY A 183 -15.02 3.92 0.04
C GLY A 183 -13.51 3.70 -0.07
N LYS A 184 -12.96 3.36 -1.27
CA LYS A 184 -11.52 3.14 -1.44
C LYS A 184 -10.76 4.47 -1.45
N LEU A 185 -9.68 4.59 -0.68
CA LEU A 185 -8.77 5.75 -0.68
C LEU A 185 -8.20 6.04 -2.07
N GLN A 186 -8.19 7.31 -2.45
CA GLN A 186 -7.64 7.79 -3.72
C GLN A 186 -6.33 8.57 -3.47
N LYS A 187 -5.24 7.84 -3.14
CA LYS A 187 -3.92 8.44 -2.85
C LYS A 187 -3.45 9.40 -3.94
N PHE A 188 -3.74 9.09 -5.21
CA PHE A 188 -3.37 9.98 -6.32
C PHE A 188 -3.99 11.37 -6.21
N LYS A 189 -5.25 11.49 -5.75
CA LYS A 189 -5.89 12.80 -5.51
C LYS A 189 -5.32 13.51 -4.29
N LEU A 190 -4.93 12.74 -3.27
CA LEU A 190 -4.31 13.30 -2.09
C LEU A 190 -2.90 13.84 -2.38
N ARG A 191 -2.19 13.21 -3.30
CA ARG A 191 -0.82 13.57 -3.71
C ARG A 191 -0.77 14.71 -4.72
N ALA A 192 -1.73 14.76 -5.65
CA ALA A 192 -1.71 15.71 -6.77
C ALA A 192 -1.41 17.17 -6.39
N PRO A 193 -2.02 17.79 -5.35
CA PRO A 193 -1.75 19.20 -5.01
C PRO A 193 -0.29 19.51 -4.72
N TYR A 194 0.46 18.57 -4.13
CA TYR A 194 1.88 18.79 -3.78
C TYR A 194 2.81 18.70 -4.99
N TRP A 195 2.41 17.95 -6.03
CA TRP A 195 3.21 17.78 -7.25
C TRP A 195 2.91 18.84 -8.30
N GLU A 196 1.68 19.35 -8.38
CA GLU A 196 1.31 20.45 -9.30
C GLU A 196 2.11 21.73 -9.05
N ASP A 197 2.45 22.02 -7.81
CA ASP A 197 3.24 23.19 -7.46
C ASP A 197 4.71 23.07 -7.92
N MET A 198 5.25 21.86 -7.96
CA MET A 198 6.59 21.60 -8.51
C MET A 198 6.63 21.77 -10.04
N GLU A 199 5.65 21.25 -10.77
CA GLU A 199 5.57 21.41 -12.23
C GLU A 199 5.46 22.90 -12.64
N LYS A 200 4.83 23.73 -11.81
CA LYS A 200 4.76 25.19 -12.04
C LYS A 200 6.06 25.91 -11.77
N GLN A 201 6.98 25.36 -10.95
CA GLN A 201 8.29 25.96 -10.68
C GLN A 201 9.33 25.65 -11.79
N PHE A 202 9.12 24.59 -12.59
CA PHE A 202 10.03 24.16 -13.66
C PHE A 202 9.55 24.53 -15.07
N ASN A 203 8.36 25.18 -15.21
CA ASN A 203 7.83 25.77 -16.43
C ASN A 203 7.81 27.32 -16.32
#